data_3b82dc46f647fa8be75ef1678fb92cf8
#
_entry.id   3b82dc46f647fa8be75ef1678fb92cf8
#
_cell.length_a   1.000
_cell.length_b   1.000
_cell.length_c   1.000
_cell.angle_alpha   90.00
_cell.angle_beta   90.00
_cell.angle_gamma   90.00
#
_symmetry.space_group_name_H-M   'P 1'
#
loop_
_entity.id
_entity.type
_entity.pdbx_description
1 polymer ?
#
loop_
_entity_poly.entity_id
_entity_poly.type
_entity_poly.pdbx_seq_one_letter_code
_entity_poly.pdbx_strand_id
1 'polypeptide(L)'
;MKKINIIITCGMLLLAAPALTGCSEEKYDVDGTNDNLVFVSPKEIRAPFECEVMTTPAGVFGRVGADINLRLQYPSTANVHVSARANADQQLVSKYNAEHETEYQLPSADVLQAMKAASTNIEADKTTGIVSVTLDESKIESFRSDGSEESPQYIIPVSIVYDGSDGKSDRKFGLSSEYNTTYVIVKTSKADDFTSVVGSKTISSNVVNTPVGTFGGISANVKIKNLIPVTGDMQGTFVVDNSLVGEYNSKNNTNYTSLPEEVLSALTITPAIVKEGNTESEDGIKVSCPDEIAQQLGGAYVLPLRLKTTFANGNAVDEDDIVYVTIDVKETLINDNATSIPGTKGDVKTYSVVSAENLDPEEFSGLFSDDWNASWPFLEKKETAAFTVDLGAEKNLVAFNIDNYVGKEYTLYFSNDGNTWKEIGSTEGHTAVYDRSTWEQAYVMYGAVKCRYIKAEMKLDTNSWAWSYGSYAAISALNFYFK
;
A
#
# COMPACT_ATOMS: atom_id res chain seq x y z
N MET A 1 12.38 -34.90 -17.45
CA MET A 1 11.68 -34.62 -16.18
C MET A 1 12.28 -35.47 -15.07
N LYS A 2 13.16 -34.95 -14.26
CA LYS A 2 13.67 -35.60 -13.02
C LYS A 2 13.48 -34.62 -11.88
N LYS A 3 12.57 -34.98 -10.97
CA LYS A 3 12.35 -34.25 -9.71
C LYS A 3 13.50 -34.61 -8.77
N ILE A 4 14.21 -33.59 -8.26
CA ILE A 4 15.16 -33.75 -7.16
C ILE A 4 14.45 -33.27 -5.89
N ASN A 5 14.14 -34.21 -5.02
CA ASN A 5 13.68 -33.96 -3.65
C ASN A 5 14.93 -33.68 -2.78
N ILE A 6 15.02 -32.50 -2.21
CA ILE A 6 15.99 -32.20 -1.16
C ILE A 6 15.25 -32.33 0.17
N ILE A 7 15.61 -33.36 0.92
CA ILE A 7 15.18 -33.57 2.31
C ILE A 7 16.15 -32.78 3.18
N ILE A 8 15.67 -31.74 3.86
CA ILE A 8 16.43 -31.04 4.90
C ILE A 8 16.12 -31.73 6.23
N THR A 9 17.09 -32.46 6.73
CA THR A 9 17.04 -33.08 8.04
C THR A 9 17.48 -32.03 9.07
N CYS A 10 16.54 -31.53 9.87
CA CYS A 10 16.83 -30.70 11.06
C CYS A 10 17.37 -31.61 12.18
N GLY A 11 18.68 -31.57 12.41
CA GLY A 11 19.32 -32.13 13.59
C GLY A 11 19.32 -31.14 14.75
N MET A 12 18.46 -31.31 15.73
CA MET A 12 18.58 -30.65 17.06
C MET A 12 19.79 -31.20 17.81
N LEU A 13 20.80 -30.35 17.96
CA LEU A 13 21.85 -30.57 18.96
C LEU A 13 21.58 -29.59 20.12
N LEU A 14 21.03 -30.13 21.20
CA LEU A 14 21.01 -29.48 22.52
C LEU A 14 22.44 -29.56 23.08
N LEU A 15 23.16 -28.46 23.08
CA LEU A 15 24.37 -28.28 23.86
C LEU A 15 24.08 -27.34 25.01
N ALA A 16 24.16 -27.90 26.22
CA ALA A 16 24.10 -27.19 27.48
C ALA A 16 25.19 -26.10 27.49
N ALA A 17 24.82 -24.86 27.62
CA ALA A 17 25.70 -23.74 27.86
C ALA A 17 26.05 -23.72 29.37
N PRO A 18 27.31 -23.77 29.78
CA PRO A 18 27.68 -23.27 31.09
C PRO A 18 27.60 -21.76 31.10
N ALA A 19 26.80 -21.20 31.99
CA ALA A 19 26.80 -19.79 32.28
C ALA A 19 28.19 -19.36 32.79
N LEU A 20 29.02 -18.87 31.89
CA LEU A 20 30.21 -18.10 32.23
C LEU A 20 29.80 -16.62 32.23
N THR A 21 29.33 -16.16 33.39
CA THR A 21 29.37 -14.75 33.74
C THR A 21 30.85 -14.37 33.97
N GLY A 22 31.50 -14.05 32.87
CA GLY A 22 32.79 -13.40 32.88
C GLY A 22 32.65 -12.17 31.99
N CYS A 23 32.49 -10.99 32.57
CA CYS A 23 32.92 -9.77 31.90
C CYS A 23 34.43 -9.90 31.71
N SER A 24 34.87 -10.55 30.64
CA SER A 24 36.20 -10.34 30.13
C SER A 24 36.18 -8.98 29.45
N GLU A 25 36.63 -7.92 30.11
CA GLU A 25 37.19 -6.80 29.39
C GLU A 25 38.23 -7.40 28.45
N GLU A 26 37.95 -7.44 27.17
CA GLU A 26 38.94 -7.79 26.15
C GLU A 26 40.06 -6.76 26.31
N LYS A 27 41.13 -7.19 26.96
CA LYS A 27 42.36 -6.40 27.04
C LYS A 27 43.03 -6.51 25.68
N TYR A 28 42.84 -5.49 24.86
CA TYR A 28 43.61 -5.33 23.64
C TYR A 28 45.00 -4.80 24.06
N ASP A 29 46.01 -5.64 23.94
CA ASP A 29 47.39 -5.24 24.16
C ASP A 29 47.87 -4.46 22.93
N VAL A 30 47.60 -3.16 22.97
CA VAL A 30 47.93 -2.22 21.88
C VAL A 30 49.33 -1.67 22.18
N ASP A 31 50.31 -2.11 21.42
CA ASP A 31 51.69 -1.62 21.40
C ASP A 31 52.54 -1.83 22.65
N GLY A 32 52.14 -2.59 23.66
CA GLY A 32 52.99 -2.93 24.80
C GLY A 32 53.60 -1.77 25.60
N THR A 33 53.03 -0.54 25.41
CA THR A 33 53.53 0.69 26.06
C THR A 33 52.65 1.04 27.28
N ASN A 34 53.22 1.81 28.21
CA ASN A 34 52.47 2.40 29.33
C ASN A 34 51.58 3.59 28.92
N ASP A 35 51.44 3.87 27.64
CA ASP A 35 50.63 4.95 27.12
C ASP A 35 49.15 4.60 27.13
N ASN A 36 48.29 5.61 27.18
CA ASN A 36 46.86 5.44 27.06
C ASN A 36 46.41 5.80 25.64
N LEU A 37 46.28 4.77 24.81
CA LEU A 37 46.11 4.95 23.36
C LEU A 37 44.60 5.05 22.97
N VAL A 38 44.31 5.97 22.08
CA VAL A 38 43.05 6.06 21.36
C VAL A 38 43.13 5.17 20.11
N PHE A 39 42.06 4.42 19.83
CA PHE A 39 41.98 3.56 18.67
C PHE A 39 40.53 3.38 18.19
N VAL A 40 40.36 2.99 16.92
CA VAL A 40 39.07 2.60 16.33
C VAL A 40 38.66 1.26 16.90
N SER A 41 37.40 1.08 17.26
CA SER A 41 36.88 -0.18 17.76
C SER A 41 37.26 -1.35 16.83
N PRO A 42 37.81 -2.47 17.36
CA PRO A 42 38.25 -3.60 16.53
C PRO A 42 37.13 -4.20 15.67
N LYS A 43 35.87 -4.04 16.08
CA LYS A 43 34.73 -4.45 15.27
C LYS A 43 34.69 -3.70 13.93
N GLU A 44 34.96 -2.41 13.93
CA GLU A 44 34.89 -1.54 12.76
C GLU A 44 36.15 -1.60 11.90
N ILE A 45 37.24 -2.08 12.44
CA ILE A 45 38.43 -2.41 11.66
C ILE A 45 38.21 -3.70 10.84
N ARG A 46 37.49 -4.67 11.40
CA ARG A 46 37.19 -5.95 10.77
C ARG A 46 36.03 -5.88 9.77
N ALA A 47 35.09 -4.96 9.98
CA ALA A 47 33.92 -4.78 9.15
C ALA A 47 33.81 -3.31 8.77
N PRO A 48 34.19 -2.94 7.54
CA PRO A 48 34.09 -1.57 7.05
C PRO A 48 32.64 -1.10 6.98
N PHE A 49 32.44 0.22 7.00
CA PHE A 49 31.14 0.83 6.80
C PHE A 49 30.77 0.74 5.32
N GLU A 50 29.57 0.28 5.01
CA GLU A 50 29.08 0.23 3.63
C GLU A 50 28.05 1.33 3.41
N CYS A 51 28.21 2.09 2.33
CA CYS A 51 27.27 3.11 1.86
C CYS A 51 26.85 2.76 0.43
N GLU A 52 25.58 2.96 0.14
CA GLU A 52 25.04 2.77 -1.20
C GLU A 52 24.77 4.13 -1.85
N VAL A 53 25.22 4.29 -3.10
CA VAL A 53 24.97 5.46 -3.94
C VAL A 53 24.38 4.97 -5.25
N MET A 54 23.22 5.53 -5.58
CA MET A 54 22.44 5.12 -6.75
C MET A 54 22.32 6.26 -7.75
N THR A 55 22.68 6.00 -8.98
CA THR A 55 22.41 6.88 -10.12
C THR A 55 21.04 6.59 -10.68
N THR A 56 20.25 7.62 -10.88
CA THR A 56 18.90 7.54 -11.44
C THR A 56 18.72 8.64 -12.50
N PRO A 57 17.64 8.61 -13.29
CA PRO A 57 17.31 9.72 -14.20
C PRO A 57 17.16 11.07 -13.50
N ALA A 58 16.81 11.08 -12.21
CA ALA A 58 16.64 12.29 -11.40
C ALA A 58 17.96 12.85 -10.84
N GLY A 59 19.04 12.07 -10.86
CA GLY A 59 20.32 12.43 -10.28
C GLY A 59 20.98 11.27 -9.54
N VAL A 60 21.97 11.60 -8.72
CA VAL A 60 22.67 10.64 -7.87
C VAL A 60 22.17 10.80 -6.43
N PHE A 61 21.76 9.71 -5.82
CA PHE A 61 21.20 9.66 -4.48
C PHE A 61 21.97 8.70 -3.59
N GLY A 62 22.03 9.02 -2.32
CA GLY A 62 22.70 8.21 -1.30
C GLY A 62 23.38 9.11 -0.27
N ARG A 63 23.86 8.51 0.79
CA ARG A 63 24.62 9.20 1.82
C ARG A 63 25.92 8.48 2.06
N VAL A 64 27.03 9.22 2.03
CA VAL A 64 28.37 8.67 2.26
C VAL A 64 28.88 9.19 3.58
N GLY A 65 29.18 8.28 4.51
CA GLY A 65 29.67 8.63 5.84
C GLY A 65 29.63 7.46 6.80
N ALA A 66 30.15 7.70 8.00
CA ALA A 66 30.18 6.71 9.06
C ALA A 66 30.21 7.36 10.45
N ASP A 67 29.62 6.68 11.41
CA ASP A 67 29.76 6.94 12.85
C ASP A 67 30.74 5.92 13.43
N ILE A 68 31.98 6.37 13.70
CA ILE A 68 33.09 5.52 14.05
C ILE A 68 33.20 5.44 15.56
N ASN A 69 33.06 4.25 16.12
CA ASN A 69 33.23 4.00 17.54
C ASN A 69 34.72 4.00 17.91
N LEU A 70 35.06 4.86 18.84
CA LEU A 70 36.39 5.02 19.38
C LEU A 70 36.52 4.26 20.71
N ARG A 71 37.72 3.85 20.99
CA ARG A 71 38.13 3.25 22.27
C ARG A 71 39.35 3.97 22.82
N LEU A 72 39.37 4.14 24.13
CA LEU A 72 40.55 4.50 24.90
C LEU A 72 41.00 3.27 25.69
N GLN A 73 42.29 2.97 25.72
CA GLN A 73 42.80 1.76 26.31
C GLN A 73 42.50 1.63 27.81
N TYR A 74 42.55 2.76 28.54
CA TYR A 74 42.23 2.85 29.97
C TYR A 74 41.37 4.08 30.27
N PRO A 75 40.46 4.02 31.24
CA PRO A 75 39.73 5.22 31.70
C PRO A 75 40.71 6.35 32.09
N SER A 76 40.32 7.57 31.89
CA SER A 76 41.11 8.75 32.20
C SER A 76 40.25 9.79 32.96
N THR A 77 40.86 10.50 33.86
CA THR A 77 40.23 11.63 34.56
C THR A 77 40.14 12.89 33.71
N ALA A 78 40.72 12.89 32.52
CA ALA A 78 40.68 13.99 31.57
C ALA A 78 39.86 13.61 30.32
N ASN A 79 39.13 14.57 29.74
CA ASN A 79 38.54 14.38 28.42
C ASN A 79 39.65 14.24 27.36
N VAL A 80 39.41 13.39 26.37
CA VAL A 80 40.32 13.13 25.25
C VAL A 80 39.65 13.58 23.98
N HIS A 81 40.25 14.56 23.29
CA HIS A 81 39.75 15.13 22.06
C HIS A 81 40.23 14.33 20.85
N VAL A 82 39.31 13.94 20.00
CA VAL A 82 39.56 13.13 18.82
C VAL A 82 38.78 13.68 17.64
N SER A 83 39.44 13.77 16.50
CA SER A 83 38.77 14.02 15.22
C SER A 83 39.04 12.87 14.24
N ALA A 84 38.37 12.89 13.12
CA ALA A 84 38.62 11.94 12.05
C ALA A 84 38.84 12.69 10.73
N ARG A 85 39.55 12.11 9.81
CA ARG A 85 39.74 12.66 8.46
C ARG A 85 39.75 11.55 7.41
N ALA A 86 39.24 11.86 6.22
CA ALA A 86 39.47 11.05 5.05
C ALA A 86 40.97 11.09 4.68
N ASN A 87 41.51 9.93 4.38
CA ASN A 87 42.94 9.79 4.08
C ASN A 87 43.13 9.50 2.59
N ALA A 88 43.94 10.33 1.92
CA ALA A 88 44.22 10.23 0.50
C ALA A 88 45.36 9.24 0.15
N ASP A 89 45.79 8.42 1.11
CA ASP A 89 46.88 7.48 0.91
C ASP A 89 46.45 6.26 0.08
N GLN A 90 46.90 6.22 -1.17
CA GLN A 90 46.61 5.10 -2.08
C GLN A 90 47.19 3.76 -1.58
N GLN A 91 48.25 3.80 -0.74
CA GLN A 91 48.83 2.54 -0.20
C GLN A 91 47.85 1.83 0.73
N LEU A 92 47.01 2.57 1.49
CA LEU A 92 45.97 2.00 2.33
C LEU A 92 44.92 1.24 1.50
N VAL A 93 44.54 1.83 0.36
CA VAL A 93 43.58 1.21 -0.58
C VAL A 93 44.18 -0.05 -1.21
N SER A 94 45.44 0.04 -1.68
CA SER A 94 46.13 -1.10 -2.30
C SER A 94 46.32 -2.25 -1.31
N LYS A 95 46.62 -1.93 -0.05
CA LYS A 95 46.75 -2.93 1.02
C LYS A 95 45.38 -3.59 1.29
N TYR A 96 44.33 -2.81 1.44
CA TYR A 96 42.97 -3.33 1.65
C TYR A 96 42.56 -4.26 0.51
N ASN A 97 42.72 -3.81 -0.74
CA ASN A 97 42.36 -4.61 -1.91
C ASN A 97 43.11 -5.94 -1.97
N ALA A 98 44.41 -5.92 -1.63
CA ALA A 98 45.20 -7.14 -1.60
C ALA A 98 44.79 -8.12 -0.48
N GLU A 99 44.37 -7.60 0.68
CA GLU A 99 43.97 -8.40 1.82
C GLU A 99 42.54 -9.00 1.66
N HIS A 100 41.70 -8.32 0.87
CA HIS A 100 40.29 -8.68 0.70
C HIS A 100 39.92 -9.14 -0.72
N GLU A 101 40.87 -9.25 -1.62
CA GLU A 101 40.67 -9.65 -3.02
C GLU A 101 39.63 -8.76 -3.75
N THR A 102 39.73 -7.43 -3.55
CA THR A 102 38.82 -6.42 -4.12
C THR A 102 39.56 -5.46 -5.05
N GLU A 103 38.84 -4.65 -5.83
CA GLU A 103 39.35 -3.66 -6.78
C GLU A 103 38.81 -2.25 -6.52
N TYR A 104 38.57 -1.91 -5.26
CA TYR A 104 38.09 -0.58 -4.90
C TYR A 104 39.05 0.52 -5.32
N GLN A 105 38.49 1.68 -5.70
CA GLN A 105 39.25 2.87 -6.08
C GLN A 105 39.16 3.94 -4.99
N LEU A 106 40.20 4.72 -4.85
CA LEU A 106 40.18 5.92 -4.03
C LEU A 106 39.37 7.01 -4.77
N PRO A 107 38.39 7.68 -4.14
CA PRO A 107 37.73 8.81 -4.76
C PRO A 107 38.72 9.96 -5.09
N SER A 108 38.26 10.91 -5.92
CA SER A 108 39.06 12.09 -6.27
C SER A 108 39.43 12.93 -5.04
N ALA A 109 40.47 13.69 -5.12
CA ALA A 109 40.92 14.58 -4.04
C ALA A 109 39.84 15.57 -3.59
N ASP A 110 39.02 16.06 -4.52
CA ASP A 110 37.90 16.97 -4.24
C ASP A 110 36.84 16.31 -3.36
N VAL A 111 36.54 15.02 -3.58
CA VAL A 111 35.60 14.26 -2.78
C VAL A 111 36.18 14.06 -1.38
N LEU A 112 37.45 13.65 -1.29
CA LEU A 112 38.09 13.44 0.01
C LEU A 112 38.19 14.72 0.83
N GLN A 113 38.43 15.87 0.21
CA GLN A 113 38.43 17.19 0.87
C GLN A 113 37.05 17.64 1.32
N ALA A 114 35.99 17.19 0.63
CA ALA A 114 34.62 17.49 0.97
C ALA A 114 34.05 16.59 2.10
N MET A 115 34.81 15.60 2.55
CA MET A 115 34.46 14.81 3.74
C MET A 115 34.58 15.69 4.98
N LYS A 116 33.45 16.02 5.58
CA LYS A 116 33.36 16.75 6.83
C LYS A 116 33.57 15.79 7.99
N ALA A 117 34.54 16.10 8.83
CA ALA A 117 34.79 15.37 10.05
C ALA A 117 34.27 16.15 11.26
N ALA A 118 33.52 15.51 12.12
CA ALA A 118 33.22 16.04 13.43
C ALA A 118 34.37 15.71 14.38
N SER A 119 34.66 16.60 15.33
CA SER A 119 35.47 16.29 16.50
C SER A 119 34.57 15.82 17.63
N THR A 120 35.07 14.90 18.43
CA THR A 120 34.35 14.37 19.60
C THR A 120 35.27 14.29 20.81
N ASN A 121 34.66 14.13 21.99
CA ASN A 121 35.38 13.88 23.24
C ASN A 121 35.09 12.45 23.70
N ILE A 122 36.11 11.74 24.13
CA ILE A 122 35.97 10.64 25.05
C ILE A 122 35.95 11.28 26.45
N GLU A 123 34.80 11.30 27.09
CA GLU A 123 34.61 11.96 28.37
C GLU A 123 35.46 11.33 29.49
N ALA A 124 35.78 12.11 30.51
CA ALA A 124 36.43 11.64 31.70
C ALA A 124 35.70 10.39 32.25
N ASP A 125 36.47 9.43 32.76
CA ASP A 125 36.01 8.14 33.30
C ASP A 125 35.30 7.22 32.24
N LYS A 126 35.30 7.61 30.97
CA LYS A 126 34.83 6.77 29.86
C LYS A 126 35.99 6.23 29.04
N THR A 127 35.73 5.10 28.37
CA THR A 127 36.67 4.48 27.43
C THR A 127 36.13 4.44 26.01
N THR A 128 34.97 5.04 25.76
CA THR A 128 34.31 5.02 24.47
C THR A 128 33.89 6.40 24.02
N GLY A 129 33.95 6.64 22.73
CA GLY A 129 33.40 7.84 22.06
C GLY A 129 32.94 7.50 20.65
N ILE A 130 32.31 8.42 19.97
CA ILE A 130 31.89 8.29 18.57
C ILE A 130 32.35 9.53 17.82
N VAL A 131 33.00 9.33 16.68
CA VAL A 131 33.33 10.41 15.77
C VAL A 131 32.67 10.17 14.42
N SER A 132 31.99 11.17 13.89
CA SER A 132 31.29 11.06 12.60
C SER A 132 32.09 11.67 11.47
N VAL A 133 32.05 11.03 10.31
CA VAL A 133 32.51 11.60 9.04
C VAL A 133 31.38 11.53 8.02
N THR A 134 31.15 12.61 7.27
CA THR A 134 30.11 12.67 6.25
C THR A 134 30.58 13.43 5.03
N LEU A 135 30.19 12.98 3.85
CA LEU A 135 30.43 13.71 2.61
C LEU A 135 29.46 14.90 2.51
N ASP A 136 29.97 16.02 1.99
CA ASP A 136 29.09 17.11 1.57
C ASP A 136 28.20 16.65 0.41
N GLU A 137 26.88 16.85 0.54
CA GLU A 137 25.89 16.37 -0.44
C GLU A 137 26.15 16.90 -1.86
N SER A 138 26.71 18.10 -2.00
CA SER A 138 27.09 18.67 -3.28
C SER A 138 28.10 17.82 -4.08
N LYS A 139 28.76 16.87 -3.43
CA LYS A 139 29.76 15.98 -4.04
C LYS A 139 29.27 14.56 -4.30
N ILE A 140 28.04 14.24 -3.96
CA ILE A 140 27.46 12.89 -4.19
C ILE A 140 27.45 12.54 -5.68
N GLU A 141 27.26 13.54 -6.54
CA GLU A 141 27.27 13.40 -8.01
C GLU A 141 28.60 12.82 -8.55
N SER A 142 29.69 12.94 -7.79
CA SER A 142 30.99 12.37 -8.16
C SER A 142 31.03 10.83 -8.15
N PHE A 143 30.02 10.20 -7.58
CA PHE A 143 29.85 8.74 -7.53
C PHE A 143 28.86 8.23 -8.59
N ARG A 144 28.56 9.02 -9.61
CA ARG A 144 27.69 8.62 -10.72
C ARG A 144 28.19 7.35 -11.39
N SER A 145 27.30 6.37 -11.51
CA SER A 145 27.52 5.10 -12.18
C SER A 145 26.81 5.09 -13.54
N ASP A 146 27.40 4.47 -14.54
CA ASP A 146 26.75 4.21 -15.83
C ASP A 146 25.95 2.89 -15.83
N GLY A 147 26.06 2.11 -14.74
CA GLY A 147 25.38 0.84 -14.56
C GLY A 147 26.11 -0.35 -15.18
N SER A 148 27.32 -0.16 -15.72
CA SER A 148 28.15 -1.27 -16.22
C SER A 148 28.77 -2.05 -15.05
N GLU A 149 29.15 -3.29 -15.29
CA GLU A 149 29.90 -4.10 -14.32
C GLU A 149 31.30 -3.50 -14.04
N GLU A 150 31.79 -2.64 -14.95
CA GLU A 150 33.04 -1.91 -14.82
C GLU A 150 32.91 -0.59 -14.04
N SER A 151 31.69 -0.22 -13.61
CA SER A 151 31.49 0.99 -12.80
C SER A 151 32.31 0.92 -11.51
N PRO A 152 33.13 1.94 -11.23
CA PRO A 152 34.05 1.89 -10.10
C PRO A 152 33.28 1.83 -8.77
N GLN A 153 33.74 0.96 -7.91
CA GLN A 153 33.35 0.92 -6.50
C GLN A 153 34.47 1.62 -5.71
N TYR A 154 34.12 2.38 -4.70
CA TYR A 154 35.09 3.22 -4.02
C TYR A 154 35.29 2.77 -2.56
N ILE A 155 36.49 3.07 -2.05
CA ILE A 155 36.82 2.92 -0.64
C ILE A 155 37.51 4.19 -0.13
N ILE A 156 37.07 4.68 1.00
CA ILE A 156 37.60 5.87 1.66
C ILE A 156 38.25 5.44 2.96
N PRO A 157 39.58 5.43 3.06
CA PRO A 157 40.24 5.26 4.34
C PRO A 157 39.95 6.47 5.24
N VAL A 158 39.53 6.21 6.49
CA VAL A 158 39.29 7.24 7.48
C VAL A 158 40.19 7.01 8.67
N SER A 159 41.10 7.97 8.88
CA SER A 159 42.04 7.93 9.99
C SER A 159 41.60 8.84 11.11
N ILE A 160 41.65 8.36 12.36
CA ILE A 160 41.41 9.17 13.53
C ILE A 160 42.68 9.97 13.90
N VAL A 161 42.47 11.10 14.55
CA VAL A 161 43.52 12.02 14.97
C VAL A 161 43.29 12.33 16.45
N TYR A 162 44.36 12.21 17.24
CA TYR A 162 44.36 12.67 18.62
C TYR A 162 44.63 14.16 18.66
N ASP A 163 43.68 14.95 19.10
CA ASP A 163 43.72 16.43 19.08
C ASP A 163 44.13 17.04 20.42
N GLY A 164 44.33 16.20 21.45
CA GLY A 164 44.72 16.64 22.80
C GLY A 164 43.82 16.14 23.91
N SER A 165 44.01 16.65 25.11
CA SER A 165 43.19 16.30 26.26
C SER A 165 43.09 17.49 27.24
N ASP A 166 42.01 17.51 28.00
CA ASP A 166 41.78 18.48 29.07
C ASP A 166 42.52 18.04 30.37
N GLY A 167 43.65 18.64 30.64
CA GLY A 167 44.37 18.38 31.86
C GLY A 167 45.46 17.28 31.76
N LYS A 168 45.96 16.86 32.91
CA LYS A 168 47.02 15.85 32.98
C LYS A 168 46.49 14.47 33.33
N SER A 169 47.02 13.48 32.68
CA SER A 169 46.77 12.05 32.99
C SER A 169 48.06 11.45 33.54
N ASP A 170 47.92 10.38 34.34
CA ASP A 170 49.04 9.59 34.84
C ASP A 170 49.76 8.83 33.72
N ARG A 171 49.10 8.70 32.59
CA ARG A 171 49.62 8.06 31.37
C ARG A 171 49.67 9.04 30.23
N LYS A 172 50.65 8.93 29.37
CA LYS A 172 50.76 9.71 28.17
C LYS A 172 49.66 9.28 27.17
N PHE A 173 48.90 10.23 26.69
CA PHE A 173 47.94 9.95 25.61
C PHE A 173 48.64 9.82 24.28
N GLY A 174 48.14 8.99 23.41
CA GLY A 174 48.65 8.78 22.07
C GLY A 174 47.57 8.17 21.17
N LEU A 175 47.95 7.94 19.93
CA LEU A 175 47.17 7.29 18.91
C LEU A 175 47.76 5.91 18.66
N SER A 176 46.94 4.87 18.56
CA SER A 176 47.42 3.55 18.13
C SER A 176 47.99 3.63 16.73
N SER A 177 49.15 3.01 16.52
CA SER A 177 49.78 2.93 15.20
C SER A 177 49.09 1.91 14.30
N GLU A 178 48.46 0.90 14.88
CA GLU A 178 47.85 -0.23 14.18
C GLU A 178 46.33 -0.06 13.97
N TYR A 179 45.63 0.50 14.97
CA TYR A 179 44.16 0.58 14.97
C TYR A 179 43.67 2.04 14.84
N ASN A 180 44.29 2.85 14.01
CA ASN A 180 43.92 4.28 13.83
C ASN A 180 43.13 4.55 12.56
N THR A 181 42.87 3.56 11.73
CA THR A 181 42.23 3.72 10.42
C THR A 181 41.13 2.66 10.23
N THR A 182 39.97 3.10 9.77
CA THR A 182 38.89 2.26 9.26
C THR A 182 38.52 2.66 7.83
N TYR A 183 37.53 1.99 7.25
CA TYR A 183 37.19 2.19 5.84
C TYR A 183 35.70 2.41 5.66
N VAL A 184 35.36 3.33 4.75
CA VAL A 184 34.01 3.52 4.24
C VAL A 184 33.98 3.06 2.79
N ILE A 185 33.25 2.00 2.49
CA ILE A 185 33.04 1.47 1.14
C ILE A 185 31.81 2.16 0.56
N VAL A 186 31.95 2.70 -0.66
CA VAL A 186 30.85 3.30 -1.41
C VAL A 186 30.54 2.40 -2.60
N LYS A 187 29.44 1.68 -2.50
CA LYS A 187 28.90 0.85 -3.57
C LYS A 187 28.06 1.73 -4.50
N THR A 188 28.43 1.77 -5.76
CA THR A 188 27.69 2.54 -6.77
C THR A 188 26.80 1.62 -7.59
N SER A 189 25.63 2.08 -7.91
CA SER A 189 24.66 1.37 -8.75
C SER A 189 23.91 2.35 -9.66
N LYS A 190 23.17 1.82 -10.64
CA LYS A 190 22.26 2.58 -11.48
C LYS A 190 20.89 1.91 -11.45
N ALA A 191 19.87 2.73 -11.39
CA ALA A 191 18.48 2.31 -11.60
C ALA A 191 17.85 3.23 -12.65
N ASP A 192 17.14 2.63 -13.60
CA ASP A 192 16.37 3.39 -14.58
C ASP A 192 15.07 3.94 -13.95
N ASP A 193 14.50 3.20 -13.02
CA ASP A 193 13.33 3.58 -12.22
C ASP A 193 13.76 3.79 -10.76
N PHE A 194 13.47 4.95 -10.19
CA PHE A 194 13.79 5.23 -8.79
C PHE A 194 12.58 5.12 -7.87
N THR A 195 11.44 5.57 -8.36
CA THR A 195 10.18 5.59 -7.60
C THR A 195 9.14 4.71 -8.27
N SER A 196 8.40 3.99 -7.47
CA SER A 196 7.28 3.16 -7.91
C SER A 196 6.04 3.36 -7.05
N VAL A 197 4.88 3.03 -7.60
CA VAL A 197 3.63 2.97 -6.84
C VAL A 197 3.57 1.70 -5.99
N VAL A 198 2.93 1.81 -4.83
CA VAL A 198 2.71 0.69 -3.91
C VAL A 198 1.30 0.13 -4.13
N GLY A 199 1.21 -1.17 -4.37
CA GLY A 199 -0.06 -1.88 -4.50
C GLY A 199 -0.52 -2.09 -5.94
N SER A 200 -1.85 -2.09 -6.14
CA SER A 200 -2.42 -2.36 -7.47
C SER A 200 -2.23 -1.19 -8.43
N LYS A 201 -1.81 -1.51 -9.65
CA LYS A 201 -1.74 -0.54 -10.75
C LYS A 201 -3.09 -0.33 -11.47
N THR A 202 -4.13 -1.06 -11.06
CA THR A 202 -5.50 -0.84 -11.54
C THR A 202 -6.41 -0.66 -10.33
N ILE A 203 -7.15 0.44 -10.32
CA ILE A 203 -8.09 0.84 -9.26
C ILE A 203 -9.44 1.02 -9.92
N SER A 204 -10.48 0.39 -9.37
CA SER A 204 -11.84 0.54 -9.87
C SER A 204 -12.59 1.61 -9.08
N SER A 205 -13.14 2.58 -9.79
CA SER A 205 -14.11 3.55 -9.28
C SER A 205 -15.47 3.28 -9.92
N ASN A 206 -16.53 3.35 -9.15
CA ASN A 206 -17.88 3.12 -9.64
C ASN A 206 -18.71 4.41 -9.56
N VAL A 207 -19.41 4.71 -10.65
CA VAL A 207 -20.50 5.67 -10.69
C VAL A 207 -21.77 4.87 -10.94
N VAL A 208 -22.80 5.11 -10.15
CA VAL A 208 -24.04 4.33 -10.23
C VAL A 208 -25.21 5.28 -10.47
N ASN A 209 -25.80 5.20 -11.64
CA ASN A 209 -27.00 5.94 -12.02
C ASN A 209 -28.24 5.14 -11.63
N THR A 210 -29.12 5.77 -10.84
CA THR A 210 -30.33 5.13 -10.37
C THR A 210 -31.54 6.06 -10.54
N PRO A 211 -32.77 5.51 -10.55
CA PRO A 211 -33.98 6.35 -10.60
C PRO A 211 -34.17 7.32 -9.42
N VAL A 212 -33.41 7.18 -8.35
CA VAL A 212 -33.50 8.01 -7.14
C VAL A 212 -32.30 8.91 -6.90
N GLY A 213 -31.31 8.86 -7.80
CA GLY A 213 -30.11 9.68 -7.73
C GLY A 213 -28.89 8.93 -8.24
N THR A 214 -27.78 9.63 -8.32
CA THR A 214 -26.49 9.07 -8.72
C THR A 214 -25.61 8.93 -7.48
N PHE A 215 -24.86 7.85 -7.39
CA PHE A 215 -24.03 7.49 -6.25
C PHE A 215 -22.62 7.14 -6.71
N GLY A 216 -21.65 7.19 -5.77
CA GLY A 216 -20.26 6.94 -6.07
C GLY A 216 -19.56 8.14 -6.69
N GLY A 217 -18.37 7.94 -7.20
CA GLY A 217 -17.54 8.99 -7.78
C GLY A 217 -16.19 8.46 -8.22
N ILE A 218 -15.30 9.36 -8.64
CA ILE A 218 -13.94 9.03 -9.05
C ILE A 218 -13.01 9.30 -7.88
N SER A 219 -12.33 8.26 -7.39
CA SER A 219 -11.32 8.41 -6.34
C SER A 219 -10.23 7.35 -6.44
N ALA A 220 -9.01 7.75 -6.15
CA ALA A 220 -7.89 6.84 -5.95
C ALA A 220 -6.96 7.39 -4.85
N ASN A 221 -6.28 6.49 -4.16
CA ASN A 221 -5.28 6.83 -3.15
C ASN A 221 -4.12 5.84 -3.27
N VAL A 222 -2.95 6.33 -3.70
CA VAL A 222 -1.81 5.48 -4.09
C VAL A 222 -0.56 5.96 -3.40
N LYS A 223 0.03 5.12 -2.57
CA LYS A 223 1.34 5.39 -1.96
C LYS A 223 2.47 5.17 -2.97
N ILE A 224 3.59 5.82 -2.72
CA ILE A 224 4.81 5.68 -3.52
C ILE A 224 5.96 5.22 -2.66
N LYS A 225 6.88 4.51 -3.29
CA LYS A 225 8.06 3.94 -2.64
C LYS A 225 9.30 4.14 -3.52
N ASN A 226 10.40 4.54 -2.90
CA ASN A 226 11.71 4.66 -3.50
C ASN A 226 12.58 3.42 -3.23
N LEU A 227 13.55 3.18 -4.07
CA LEU A 227 14.52 2.10 -3.91
C LEU A 227 15.43 2.29 -2.69
N ILE A 228 15.83 3.54 -2.41
CA ILE A 228 16.64 3.91 -1.24
C ILE A 228 16.04 5.15 -0.55
N PRO A 229 16.39 5.43 0.72
CA PRO A 229 15.96 6.64 1.41
C PRO A 229 16.35 7.91 0.67
N VAL A 230 15.44 8.88 0.62
CA VAL A 230 15.71 10.19 0.01
C VAL A 230 16.53 11.08 0.95
N THR A 231 17.41 11.90 0.37
CA THR A 231 18.28 12.84 1.11
C THR A 231 17.61 14.18 1.40
N GLY A 232 16.40 14.39 0.93
CA GLY A 232 15.54 15.54 1.16
C GLY A 232 14.12 15.20 0.75
N ASP A 233 13.12 15.98 1.19
CA ASP A 233 11.70 15.73 0.90
C ASP A 233 11.47 15.60 -0.62
N MET A 234 10.82 14.52 -1.03
CA MET A 234 10.46 14.24 -2.42
C MET A 234 8.94 14.24 -2.56
N GLN A 235 8.44 14.89 -3.61
CA GLN A 235 7.03 14.93 -3.94
C GLN A 235 6.71 14.01 -5.11
N GLY A 236 5.71 13.13 -4.96
CA GLY A 236 5.13 12.37 -6.06
C GLY A 236 3.73 12.87 -6.40
N THR A 237 3.42 12.96 -7.68
CA THR A 237 2.10 13.34 -8.20
C THR A 237 1.77 12.49 -9.43
N PHE A 238 0.53 12.58 -9.91
CA PHE A 238 0.15 11.98 -11.18
C PHE A 238 -0.08 13.02 -12.26
N VAL A 239 0.23 12.62 -13.50
CA VAL A 239 -0.14 13.35 -14.71
C VAL A 239 -1.02 12.45 -15.56
N VAL A 240 -2.13 12.97 -16.05
CA VAL A 240 -3.04 12.24 -16.94
C VAL A 240 -2.37 12.01 -18.30
N ASP A 241 -2.34 10.76 -18.75
CA ASP A 241 -1.78 10.36 -20.04
C ASP A 241 -2.79 9.57 -20.89
N ASN A 242 -3.70 10.28 -21.54
CA ASN A 242 -4.75 9.66 -22.35
C ASN A 242 -4.23 8.89 -23.57
N SER A 243 -2.95 9.04 -23.95
CA SER A 243 -2.37 8.26 -25.06
C SER A 243 -2.31 6.77 -24.76
N LEU A 244 -2.35 6.40 -23.47
CA LEU A 244 -2.26 5.03 -22.97
C LEU A 244 -3.60 4.27 -22.97
N VAL A 245 -4.72 4.92 -23.26
CA VAL A 245 -6.06 4.29 -23.29
C VAL A 245 -6.13 3.14 -24.30
N GLY A 246 -5.56 3.34 -25.50
CA GLY A 246 -5.53 2.30 -26.53
C GLY A 246 -4.68 1.10 -26.14
N GLU A 247 -3.55 1.31 -25.49
CA GLU A 247 -2.68 0.25 -24.97
C GLU A 247 -3.39 -0.53 -23.87
N TYR A 248 -4.01 0.16 -22.91
CA TYR A 248 -4.79 -0.46 -21.85
C TYR A 248 -5.88 -1.38 -22.40
N ASN A 249 -6.68 -0.89 -23.34
CA ASN A 249 -7.76 -1.64 -23.98
C ASN A 249 -7.25 -2.89 -24.68
N SER A 250 -6.15 -2.76 -25.45
CA SER A 250 -5.54 -3.88 -26.17
C SER A 250 -5.04 -4.96 -25.22
N LYS A 251 -4.41 -4.56 -24.13
CA LYS A 251 -3.84 -5.47 -23.13
C LYS A 251 -4.90 -6.20 -22.31
N ASN A 252 -6.03 -5.54 -22.02
CA ASN A 252 -7.07 -6.06 -21.13
C ASN A 252 -8.31 -6.57 -21.90
N ASN A 253 -8.31 -6.47 -23.24
CA ASN A 253 -9.44 -6.81 -24.11
C ASN A 253 -10.73 -6.08 -23.70
N THR A 254 -10.60 -4.74 -23.52
CA THR A 254 -11.68 -3.85 -23.12
C THR A 254 -11.91 -2.75 -24.17
N ASN A 255 -12.97 -1.95 -23.98
CA ASN A 255 -13.33 -0.82 -24.85
C ASN A 255 -13.58 0.46 -24.04
N TYR A 256 -12.76 0.72 -23.03
CA TYR A 256 -12.85 1.96 -22.28
C TYR A 256 -12.52 3.18 -23.13
N THR A 257 -13.14 4.32 -22.83
CA THR A 257 -12.82 5.61 -23.43
C THR A 257 -12.11 6.52 -22.44
N SER A 258 -11.48 7.59 -22.96
CA SER A 258 -10.95 8.66 -22.10
C SER A 258 -12.08 9.39 -21.40
N LEU A 259 -11.83 9.92 -20.20
CA LEU A 259 -12.79 10.81 -19.55
C LEU A 259 -13.05 12.08 -20.39
N PRO A 260 -14.27 12.63 -20.36
CA PRO A 260 -14.58 13.92 -20.95
C PRO A 260 -13.72 15.06 -20.40
N GLU A 261 -13.42 16.06 -21.22
CA GLU A 261 -12.56 17.19 -20.85
C GLU A 261 -13.07 17.95 -19.62
N GLU A 262 -14.39 18.04 -19.45
CA GLU A 262 -15.01 18.67 -18.29
C GLU A 262 -14.66 17.94 -16.99
N VAL A 263 -14.67 16.60 -17.01
CA VAL A 263 -14.29 15.76 -15.87
C VAL A 263 -12.78 15.84 -15.62
N LEU A 264 -11.96 15.79 -16.69
CA LEU A 264 -10.50 15.92 -16.58
C LEU A 264 -10.10 17.26 -15.95
N SER A 265 -10.76 18.35 -16.36
CA SER A 265 -10.49 19.70 -15.83
C SER A 265 -10.90 19.86 -14.37
N ALA A 266 -11.84 19.04 -13.89
CA ALA A 266 -12.34 19.07 -12.52
C ALA A 266 -11.57 18.10 -11.58
N LEU A 267 -10.68 17.27 -12.13
CA LEU A 267 -9.87 16.38 -11.30
C LEU A 267 -8.96 17.16 -10.35
N THR A 268 -8.95 16.74 -9.12
CA THR A 268 -8.00 17.20 -8.10
C THR A 268 -7.00 16.09 -7.82
N ILE A 269 -5.72 16.38 -8.03
CA ILE A 269 -4.63 15.47 -7.72
C ILE A 269 -3.81 16.09 -6.60
N THR A 270 -3.88 15.48 -5.41
CA THR A 270 -3.12 15.91 -4.23
C THR A 270 -1.85 15.06 -4.15
N PRO A 271 -0.66 15.68 -4.19
CA PRO A 271 0.60 14.97 -4.15
C PRO A 271 0.83 14.22 -2.83
N ALA A 272 1.63 13.15 -2.87
CA ALA A 272 2.22 12.50 -1.72
C ALA A 272 3.65 12.99 -1.49
N ILE A 273 4.11 12.93 -0.24
CA ILE A 273 5.48 13.34 0.13
C ILE A 273 6.19 12.15 0.77
N VAL A 274 7.37 11.83 0.24
CA VAL A 274 8.33 10.98 0.93
C VAL A 274 9.27 11.89 1.70
N LYS A 275 9.28 11.75 3.02
CA LYS A 275 10.12 12.57 3.91
C LYS A 275 11.57 12.15 3.85
N GLU A 276 12.48 13.11 4.08
CA GLU A 276 13.92 12.85 4.20
C GLU A 276 14.20 11.64 5.11
N GLY A 277 15.08 10.76 4.67
CA GLY A 277 15.46 9.54 5.37
C GLY A 277 14.49 8.37 5.23
N ASN A 278 13.33 8.56 4.59
CA ASN A 278 12.33 7.52 4.36
C ASN A 278 12.39 6.99 2.91
N THR A 279 11.85 5.79 2.72
CA THR A 279 11.69 5.16 1.41
C THR A 279 10.25 5.15 0.93
N GLU A 280 9.25 5.44 1.77
CA GLU A 280 7.83 5.35 1.43
C GLU A 280 7.08 6.58 1.94
N SER A 281 6.06 7.00 1.20
CA SER A 281 5.17 8.08 1.62
C SER A 281 4.22 7.64 2.74
N GLU A 282 3.97 8.51 3.72
CA GLU A 282 2.98 8.25 4.77
C GLU A 282 1.57 8.24 4.20
N ASP A 283 1.25 9.29 3.42
CA ASP A 283 0.00 9.40 2.66
C ASP A 283 0.19 8.99 1.21
N GLY A 284 -0.91 8.61 0.53
CA GLY A 284 -0.90 8.36 -0.91
C GLY A 284 -1.17 9.62 -1.72
N ILE A 285 -0.82 9.57 -3.01
CA ILE A 285 -1.31 10.51 -4.03
C ILE A 285 -2.80 10.31 -4.12
N LYS A 286 -3.58 11.36 -3.84
CA LYS A 286 -5.04 11.31 -3.87
C LYS A 286 -5.54 11.90 -5.17
N VAL A 287 -6.39 11.16 -5.87
CA VAL A 287 -7.09 11.60 -7.07
C VAL A 287 -8.57 11.61 -6.76
N SER A 288 -9.25 12.70 -7.05
CA SER A 288 -10.71 12.82 -6.86
C SER A 288 -11.32 13.76 -7.87
N CYS A 289 -12.61 13.56 -8.14
CA CYS A 289 -13.44 14.46 -8.91
C CYS A 289 -14.65 14.86 -8.05
N PRO A 290 -15.16 16.09 -8.12
CA PRO A 290 -16.42 16.46 -7.49
C PRO A 290 -17.56 15.55 -7.94
N ASP A 291 -18.35 15.05 -6.99
CA ASP A 291 -19.41 14.08 -7.27
C ASP A 291 -20.42 14.58 -8.31
N GLU A 292 -20.78 15.87 -8.27
CA GLU A 292 -21.74 16.47 -9.22
C GLU A 292 -21.26 16.41 -10.68
N ILE A 293 -19.94 16.35 -10.90
CA ILE A 293 -19.35 16.25 -12.23
C ILE A 293 -19.18 14.78 -12.61
N ALA A 294 -18.66 13.95 -11.71
CA ALA A 294 -18.51 12.51 -11.95
C ALA A 294 -19.85 11.82 -12.22
N GLN A 295 -20.91 12.29 -11.60
CA GLN A 295 -22.26 11.78 -11.73
C GLN A 295 -22.93 12.04 -13.09
N GLN A 296 -22.33 12.87 -13.96
CA GLN A 296 -22.80 13.11 -15.32
C GLN A 296 -22.27 12.08 -16.33
N LEU A 297 -21.37 11.21 -15.90
CA LEU A 297 -20.79 10.17 -16.73
C LEU A 297 -21.83 9.10 -17.12
N GLY A 298 -21.71 8.58 -18.32
CA GLY A 298 -22.47 7.43 -18.82
C GLY A 298 -21.53 6.55 -19.67
N GLY A 299 -21.37 5.29 -19.29
CA GLY A 299 -20.52 4.34 -20.00
C GLY A 299 -19.31 3.87 -19.20
N ALA A 300 -18.25 3.49 -19.89
CA ALA A 300 -17.04 2.93 -19.29
C ALA A 300 -15.81 3.74 -19.67
N TYR A 301 -15.03 4.15 -18.70
CA TYR A 301 -13.85 5.01 -18.89
C TYR A 301 -12.62 4.44 -18.18
N VAL A 302 -11.45 4.78 -18.70
CA VAL A 302 -10.19 4.58 -18.02
C VAL A 302 -9.40 5.89 -17.95
N LEU A 303 -8.86 6.16 -16.78
CA LEU A 303 -8.00 7.31 -16.50
C LEU A 303 -6.58 6.81 -16.27
N PRO A 304 -5.69 6.87 -17.28
CA PRO A 304 -4.29 6.54 -17.10
C PRO A 304 -3.55 7.68 -16.39
N LEU A 305 -2.81 7.35 -15.35
CA LEU A 305 -2.10 8.26 -14.48
C LEU A 305 -0.62 7.87 -14.44
N ARG A 306 0.23 8.66 -15.08
CA ARG A 306 1.69 8.49 -15.06
C ARG A 306 2.24 9.13 -13.79
N LEU A 307 3.08 8.40 -13.08
CA LEU A 307 3.78 8.93 -11.91
C LEU A 307 4.81 9.98 -12.34
N LYS A 308 4.80 11.11 -11.66
CA LYS A 308 5.81 12.16 -11.78
C LYS A 308 6.37 12.48 -10.40
N THR A 309 7.69 12.49 -10.30
CA THR A 309 8.37 12.80 -9.04
C THR A 309 9.12 14.12 -9.15
N THR A 310 9.21 14.85 -8.04
CA THR A 310 10.01 16.09 -7.93
C THR A 310 10.84 16.02 -6.66
N PHE A 311 12.13 16.13 -6.81
CA PHE A 311 13.10 16.02 -5.73
C PHE A 311 13.40 17.38 -5.09
N ALA A 312 13.97 17.38 -3.89
CA ALA A 312 14.32 18.60 -3.14
C ALA A 312 15.27 19.54 -3.91
N ASN A 313 16.09 19.00 -4.80
CA ASN A 313 16.98 19.77 -5.67
C ASN A 313 16.28 20.43 -6.89
N GLY A 314 14.96 20.21 -7.03
CA GLY A 314 14.15 20.72 -8.13
C GLY A 314 14.13 19.84 -9.39
N ASN A 315 14.88 18.75 -9.43
CA ASN A 315 14.80 17.80 -10.54
C ASN A 315 13.43 17.10 -10.54
N ALA A 316 12.85 16.95 -11.72
CA ALA A 316 11.60 16.24 -11.92
C ALA A 316 11.79 15.11 -12.92
N VAL A 317 11.14 13.98 -12.66
CA VAL A 317 11.19 12.78 -13.50
C VAL A 317 9.77 12.31 -13.76
N ASP A 318 9.49 11.99 -15.02
CA ASP A 318 8.29 11.25 -15.42
C ASP A 318 8.68 9.76 -15.33
N GLU A 319 8.19 9.09 -14.30
CA GLU A 319 8.49 7.68 -14.05
C GLU A 319 7.72 6.78 -15.03
N ASP A 320 8.27 5.61 -15.33
CA ASP A 320 7.59 4.64 -16.20
C ASP A 320 6.46 3.87 -15.49
N ASP A 321 6.10 4.32 -14.30
CA ASP A 321 5.04 3.70 -13.51
C ASP A 321 3.69 4.37 -13.73
N ILE A 322 2.70 3.55 -14.11
CA ILE A 322 1.38 4.00 -14.52
C ILE A 322 0.31 3.31 -13.67
N VAL A 323 -0.62 4.11 -13.18
CA VAL A 323 -1.84 3.64 -12.52
C VAL A 323 -3.04 3.90 -13.42
N TYR A 324 -3.87 2.91 -13.58
CA TYR A 324 -5.12 3.01 -14.32
C TYR A 324 -6.30 3.04 -13.35
N VAL A 325 -7.10 4.11 -13.41
CA VAL A 325 -8.38 4.16 -12.69
C VAL A 325 -9.48 3.84 -13.69
N THR A 326 -10.12 2.69 -13.53
CA THR A 326 -11.29 2.31 -14.34
C THR A 326 -12.55 2.84 -13.70
N ILE A 327 -13.43 3.42 -14.49
CA ILE A 327 -14.71 3.97 -14.07
C ILE A 327 -15.80 3.29 -14.88
N ASP A 328 -16.57 2.43 -14.21
CA ASP A 328 -17.72 1.76 -14.79
C ASP A 328 -18.99 2.44 -14.29
N VAL A 329 -19.77 3.01 -15.22
CA VAL A 329 -21.08 3.57 -14.89
C VAL A 329 -22.10 2.45 -14.97
N LYS A 330 -22.70 2.14 -13.81
CA LYS A 330 -23.73 1.10 -13.69
C LYS A 330 -25.10 1.72 -13.55
N GLU A 331 -26.10 1.07 -14.14
CA GLU A 331 -27.50 1.42 -13.98
C GLU A 331 -28.17 0.35 -13.11
N THR A 332 -28.11 0.51 -11.79
CA THR A 332 -28.74 -0.38 -10.82
C THR A 332 -28.94 0.33 -9.49
N LEU A 333 -30.01 -0.01 -8.77
CA LEU A 333 -30.16 0.44 -7.38
C LEU A 333 -29.51 -0.53 -6.39
N ILE A 334 -29.22 -1.77 -6.78
CA ILE A 334 -28.67 -2.79 -5.89
C ILE A 334 -27.18 -2.54 -5.67
N ASN A 335 -26.78 -2.52 -4.39
CA ASN A 335 -25.42 -2.23 -3.94
C ASN A 335 -24.71 -3.51 -3.48
N ASP A 336 -23.92 -4.12 -4.35
CA ASP A 336 -23.15 -5.32 -4.04
C ASP A 336 -21.98 -5.07 -3.06
N ASN A 337 -21.67 -3.81 -2.76
CA ASN A 337 -20.62 -3.45 -1.80
C ASN A 337 -21.17 -3.24 -0.37
N ALA A 338 -22.46 -3.42 -0.17
CA ALA A 338 -23.04 -3.31 1.16
C ALA A 338 -22.56 -4.46 2.06
N THR A 339 -22.23 -4.13 3.31
CA THR A 339 -21.73 -5.09 4.30
C THR A 339 -22.72 -5.38 5.43
N SER A 340 -23.86 -4.66 5.46
CA SER A 340 -24.92 -4.84 6.44
C SER A 340 -26.27 -4.46 5.84
N ILE A 341 -27.34 -5.00 6.41
CA ILE A 341 -28.72 -4.69 6.01
C ILE A 341 -29.15 -3.43 6.79
N PRO A 342 -29.42 -2.30 6.10
CA PRO A 342 -29.83 -1.06 6.74
C PRO A 342 -31.35 -1.06 7.06
N GLY A 343 -31.74 -0.19 7.99
CA GLY A 343 -33.16 0.07 8.28
C GLY A 343 -33.79 -0.98 9.19
N THR A 344 -35.12 -0.95 9.25
CA THR A 344 -35.92 -1.85 10.07
C THR A 344 -36.85 -2.68 9.18
N LYS A 345 -36.93 -3.97 9.45
CA LYS A 345 -37.86 -4.87 8.75
C LYS A 345 -39.28 -4.41 8.93
N GLY A 346 -40.01 -4.35 7.83
CA GLY A 346 -41.41 -3.94 7.84
C GLY A 346 -42.35 -5.00 8.44
N ASP A 347 -43.41 -4.54 9.02
CA ASP A 347 -44.47 -5.42 9.50
C ASP A 347 -45.36 -5.88 8.33
N VAL A 348 -45.21 -7.14 7.95
CA VAL A 348 -45.92 -7.77 6.84
C VAL A 348 -47.45 -7.74 7.02
N LYS A 349 -47.98 -7.66 8.27
CA LYS A 349 -49.43 -7.55 8.56
C LYS A 349 -50.06 -6.28 8.01
N THR A 350 -49.24 -5.28 7.70
CA THR A 350 -49.70 -4.02 7.10
C THR A 350 -49.79 -4.07 5.57
N TYR A 351 -49.42 -5.19 4.97
CA TYR A 351 -49.39 -5.35 3.53
C TYR A 351 -50.61 -6.03 2.98
N SER A 352 -50.90 -5.80 1.72
CA SER A 352 -51.95 -6.53 0.99
C SER A 352 -51.51 -6.77 -0.47
N VAL A 353 -51.98 -7.87 -1.07
CA VAL A 353 -51.80 -8.14 -2.48
C VAL A 353 -52.81 -7.39 -3.31
N VAL A 354 -52.35 -6.62 -4.27
CA VAL A 354 -53.19 -5.85 -5.18
C VAL A 354 -53.42 -6.60 -6.49
N SER A 355 -52.41 -7.32 -6.95
CA SER A 355 -52.49 -8.17 -8.14
C SER A 355 -51.55 -9.37 -8.03
N ALA A 356 -51.89 -10.47 -8.66
CA ALA A 356 -51.10 -11.65 -8.80
C ALA A 356 -51.32 -12.26 -10.19
N GLU A 357 -50.21 -12.66 -10.83
CA GLU A 357 -50.20 -13.35 -12.11
C GLU A 357 -49.45 -14.67 -11.94
N ASN A 358 -50.09 -15.76 -12.38
CA ASN A 358 -49.60 -17.13 -12.17
C ASN A 358 -49.35 -17.50 -10.69
N LEU A 359 -50.09 -16.87 -9.79
CA LEU A 359 -50.10 -17.08 -8.34
C LEU A 359 -51.53 -17.02 -7.84
N ASP A 360 -51.86 -17.82 -6.84
CA ASP A 360 -53.16 -17.73 -6.17
C ASP A 360 -53.20 -16.56 -5.17
N PRO A 361 -53.95 -15.49 -5.41
CA PRO A 361 -53.97 -14.34 -4.52
C PRO A 361 -54.56 -14.65 -3.15
N GLU A 362 -55.46 -15.67 -3.00
CA GLU A 362 -56.03 -16.03 -1.71
C GLU A 362 -54.97 -16.66 -0.79
N GLU A 363 -54.04 -17.38 -1.34
CA GLU A 363 -52.95 -18.00 -0.58
C GLU A 363 -51.86 -17.00 -0.12
N PHE A 364 -51.76 -15.81 -0.72
CA PHE A 364 -50.91 -14.75 -0.21
C PHE A 364 -51.28 -14.26 1.19
N SER A 365 -52.54 -14.46 1.63
CA SER A 365 -53.00 -14.07 2.97
C SER A 365 -52.14 -14.69 4.08
N GLY A 366 -51.62 -15.87 3.86
CA GLY A 366 -50.72 -16.55 4.77
C GLY A 366 -49.38 -15.86 5.02
N LEU A 367 -48.82 -15.16 4.02
CA LEU A 367 -47.57 -14.41 4.16
C LEU A 367 -47.70 -13.19 5.06
N PHE A 368 -48.91 -12.69 5.26
CA PHE A 368 -49.21 -11.51 6.07
C PHE A 368 -49.66 -11.86 7.51
N SER A 369 -49.59 -13.14 7.89
CA SER A 369 -49.88 -13.62 9.23
C SER A 369 -48.56 -13.97 9.96
N ASP A 370 -48.59 -14.02 11.30
CA ASP A 370 -47.47 -14.56 12.08
C ASP A 370 -47.51 -16.10 12.17
N ASP A 371 -48.43 -16.72 11.49
CA ASP A 371 -48.57 -18.17 11.52
C ASP A 371 -47.63 -18.80 10.49
N TRP A 372 -46.54 -19.34 10.97
CA TRP A 372 -45.56 -20.11 10.17
C TRP A 372 -46.21 -21.27 9.37
N ASN A 373 -47.35 -21.78 9.82
CA ASN A 373 -48.11 -22.85 9.15
C ASN A 373 -49.17 -22.32 8.17
N ALA A 374 -49.29 -20.99 8.01
CA ALA A 374 -50.19 -20.44 7.00
C ALA A 374 -49.77 -20.85 5.59
N SER A 375 -50.74 -21.06 4.75
CA SER A 375 -50.53 -21.53 3.38
C SER A 375 -49.56 -20.65 2.61
N TRP A 376 -48.64 -21.27 1.93
CA TRP A 376 -47.71 -20.58 1.07
C TRP A 376 -48.37 -20.38 -0.29
N PRO A 377 -48.25 -19.21 -0.92
CA PRO A 377 -48.76 -18.99 -2.26
C PRO A 377 -48.04 -19.89 -3.22
N PHE A 378 -48.79 -20.76 -3.89
CA PHE A 378 -48.31 -21.69 -4.85
C PHE A 378 -48.32 -21.05 -6.26
N LEU A 379 -47.20 -21.12 -6.92
CA LEU A 379 -47.09 -20.73 -8.31
C LEU A 379 -47.66 -21.86 -9.17
N GLU A 380 -48.52 -21.55 -10.12
CA GLU A 380 -48.78 -22.48 -11.21
C GLU A 380 -47.50 -22.81 -11.94
N LYS A 381 -47.41 -23.98 -12.60
CA LYS A 381 -46.25 -24.44 -13.35
C LYS A 381 -46.04 -23.58 -14.60
N LYS A 382 -45.54 -22.38 -14.41
CA LYS A 382 -45.22 -21.37 -15.42
C LYS A 382 -43.78 -20.95 -15.31
N GLU A 383 -43.21 -20.43 -16.39
CA GLU A 383 -41.80 -19.94 -16.42
C GLU A 383 -41.66 -18.60 -15.70
N THR A 384 -42.73 -17.89 -15.52
CA THR A 384 -42.75 -16.57 -14.87
C THR A 384 -43.95 -16.42 -13.93
N ALA A 385 -43.78 -15.60 -12.90
CA ALA A 385 -44.86 -15.15 -12.03
C ALA A 385 -44.68 -13.69 -11.64
N ALA A 386 -45.76 -13.00 -11.37
CA ALA A 386 -45.68 -11.62 -10.88
C ALA A 386 -46.70 -11.33 -9.81
N PHE A 387 -46.38 -10.42 -8.91
CA PHE A 387 -47.34 -9.93 -7.89
C PHE A 387 -47.04 -8.49 -7.50
N THR A 388 -48.04 -7.82 -6.99
CA THR A 388 -47.96 -6.45 -6.48
C THR A 388 -48.43 -6.39 -5.05
N VAL A 389 -47.61 -5.79 -4.20
CA VAL A 389 -47.92 -5.56 -2.77
C VAL A 389 -48.14 -4.07 -2.54
N ASP A 390 -49.28 -3.74 -1.86
CA ASP A 390 -49.50 -2.45 -1.23
C ASP A 390 -48.91 -2.50 0.20
N LEU A 391 -47.99 -1.63 0.54
CA LEU A 391 -47.38 -1.52 1.86
C LEU A 391 -48.26 -0.83 2.90
N GLY A 392 -49.48 -0.45 2.51
CA GLY A 392 -50.46 0.25 3.35
C GLY A 392 -50.19 1.77 3.49
N ALA A 393 -48.97 2.20 3.31
CA ALA A 393 -48.56 3.59 3.34
C ALA A 393 -47.26 3.80 2.52
N GLU A 394 -46.95 5.06 2.20
CA GLU A 394 -45.64 5.41 1.66
C GLU A 394 -44.53 5.11 2.69
N LYS A 395 -43.49 4.41 2.27
CA LYS A 395 -42.33 4.04 3.07
C LYS A 395 -41.03 4.30 2.27
N ASN A 396 -39.91 4.41 2.98
CA ASN A 396 -38.59 4.59 2.35
C ASN A 396 -37.84 3.24 2.33
N LEU A 397 -38.02 2.46 1.28
CA LEU A 397 -37.40 1.15 1.10
C LEU A 397 -35.88 1.30 0.92
N VAL A 398 -35.07 0.54 1.65
CA VAL A 398 -33.60 0.56 1.61
C VAL A 398 -32.98 -0.80 1.36
N ALA A 399 -33.70 -1.89 1.61
CA ALA A 399 -33.28 -3.24 1.28
C ALA A 399 -34.49 -4.15 1.13
N PHE A 400 -34.31 -5.26 0.41
CA PHE A 400 -35.40 -6.21 0.15
C PHE A 400 -34.89 -7.63 -0.03
N ASN A 401 -35.74 -8.61 0.29
CA ASN A 401 -35.59 -9.99 -0.14
C ASN A 401 -36.95 -10.65 -0.28
N ILE A 402 -37.09 -11.49 -1.26
CA ILE A 402 -38.22 -12.38 -1.45
C ILE A 402 -37.70 -13.80 -1.28
N ASP A 403 -37.97 -14.38 -0.12
CA ASP A 403 -37.61 -15.77 0.14
C ASP A 403 -38.54 -16.69 -0.63
N ASN A 404 -37.94 -17.50 -1.52
CA ASN A 404 -38.69 -18.41 -2.36
C ASN A 404 -37.90 -19.68 -2.64
N TYR A 405 -38.57 -20.76 -2.97
CA TYR A 405 -37.94 -22.07 -3.23
C TYR A 405 -37.67 -22.37 -4.70
N VAL A 406 -38.24 -21.61 -5.63
CA VAL A 406 -38.14 -21.89 -7.06
C VAL A 406 -37.83 -20.66 -7.89
N GLY A 407 -37.89 -19.48 -7.33
CA GLY A 407 -37.48 -18.26 -8.02
C GLY A 407 -35.97 -18.25 -8.21
N LYS A 408 -35.53 -18.20 -9.43
CA LYS A 408 -34.11 -18.06 -9.77
C LYS A 408 -33.67 -16.62 -9.67
N GLU A 409 -34.48 -15.74 -10.22
CA GLU A 409 -34.23 -14.31 -10.33
C GLU A 409 -35.57 -13.57 -10.26
N TYR A 410 -35.55 -12.36 -9.73
CA TYR A 410 -36.70 -11.48 -9.80
C TYR A 410 -36.28 -10.03 -10.02
N THR A 411 -37.14 -9.31 -10.74
CA THR A 411 -37.01 -7.86 -10.95
C THR A 411 -38.03 -7.16 -10.08
N LEU A 412 -37.59 -6.16 -9.33
CA LEU A 412 -38.49 -5.33 -8.52
C LEU A 412 -38.76 -3.99 -9.16
N TYR A 413 -40.01 -3.55 -9.02
CA TYR A 413 -40.47 -2.23 -9.41
C TYR A 413 -41.15 -1.56 -8.22
N PHE A 414 -41.12 -0.25 -8.19
CA PHE A 414 -41.79 0.55 -7.18
C PHE A 414 -42.74 1.58 -7.80
N SER A 415 -43.75 1.95 -7.05
CA SER A 415 -44.73 2.97 -7.42
C SER A 415 -45.32 3.64 -6.18
N ASN A 416 -45.78 4.88 -6.31
CA ASN A 416 -46.54 5.59 -5.28
C ASN A 416 -48.03 5.60 -5.58
N ASP A 417 -48.45 5.46 -6.85
CA ASP A 417 -49.81 5.55 -7.32
C ASP A 417 -50.40 4.19 -7.79
N GLY A 418 -49.54 3.15 -7.85
CA GLY A 418 -49.91 1.82 -8.36
C GLY A 418 -50.04 1.75 -9.88
N ASN A 419 -49.79 2.85 -10.61
CA ASN A 419 -49.92 2.94 -12.06
C ASN A 419 -48.62 3.26 -12.76
N THR A 420 -47.81 4.17 -12.18
CA THR A 420 -46.51 4.58 -12.74
C THR A 420 -45.43 3.80 -12.02
N TRP A 421 -44.73 2.93 -12.78
CA TRP A 421 -43.74 2.02 -12.24
C TRP A 421 -42.35 2.45 -12.64
N LYS A 422 -41.42 2.34 -11.68
CA LYS A 422 -39.98 2.50 -11.92
C LYS A 422 -39.25 1.23 -11.46
N GLU A 423 -38.29 0.81 -12.22
CA GLU A 423 -37.52 -0.38 -11.88
C GLU A 423 -36.52 -0.09 -10.76
N ILE A 424 -36.43 -1.00 -9.77
CA ILE A 424 -35.37 -1.05 -8.77
C ILE A 424 -34.16 -1.79 -9.38
N GLY A 425 -34.42 -2.91 -10.04
CA GLY A 425 -33.44 -3.75 -10.69
C GLY A 425 -33.75 -5.24 -10.57
N SER A 426 -33.05 -6.03 -11.35
CA SER A 426 -33.06 -7.48 -11.28
C SER A 426 -32.07 -7.96 -10.21
N THR A 427 -32.39 -9.07 -9.53
CA THR A 427 -31.45 -9.75 -8.63
C THR A 427 -30.41 -10.59 -9.36
N GLU A 428 -30.52 -10.73 -10.69
CA GLU A 428 -29.57 -11.47 -11.53
C GLU A 428 -28.16 -10.86 -11.45
N GLY A 429 -27.18 -11.69 -11.06
CA GLY A 429 -25.80 -11.27 -10.98
C GLY A 429 -25.46 -10.44 -9.72
N HIS A 430 -26.44 -10.18 -8.85
CA HIS A 430 -26.23 -9.46 -7.60
C HIS A 430 -26.14 -10.41 -6.39
N THR A 431 -25.47 -9.94 -5.33
CA THR A 431 -25.27 -10.71 -4.10
C THR A 431 -26.01 -10.06 -2.93
N ALA A 432 -26.88 -10.82 -2.30
CA ALA A 432 -27.55 -10.37 -1.09
C ALA A 432 -26.61 -10.40 0.13
N VAL A 433 -26.76 -9.41 0.99
CA VAL A 433 -26.07 -9.35 2.29
C VAL A 433 -26.72 -10.36 3.22
N TYR A 434 -25.91 -11.19 3.88
CA TYR A 434 -26.37 -12.14 4.88
C TYR A 434 -25.95 -11.68 6.28
N ASP A 435 -26.94 -11.43 7.15
CA ASP A 435 -26.70 -11.11 8.55
C ASP A 435 -26.72 -12.39 9.40
N ARG A 436 -25.57 -12.79 9.91
CA ARG A 436 -25.43 -13.99 10.75
C ARG A 436 -26.12 -13.89 12.10
N SER A 437 -26.38 -12.69 12.59
CA SER A 437 -27.00 -12.49 13.92
C SER A 437 -28.50 -12.67 13.88
N THR A 438 -29.16 -12.30 12.79
CA THR A 438 -30.59 -12.41 12.57
C THR A 438 -30.98 -13.53 11.63
N TRP A 439 -30.00 -14.14 10.92
CA TRP A 439 -30.20 -15.14 9.86
C TRP A 439 -31.01 -14.58 8.68
N GLU A 440 -30.99 -13.25 8.54
CA GLU A 440 -31.67 -12.55 7.47
C GLU A 440 -30.74 -12.32 6.27
N GLN A 441 -31.34 -12.28 5.09
CA GLN A 441 -30.68 -12.02 3.84
C GLN A 441 -31.45 -10.93 3.10
N ALA A 442 -30.72 -9.92 2.52
CA ALA A 442 -31.38 -8.90 1.72
C ALA A 442 -30.44 -8.28 0.68
N TYR A 443 -31.00 -7.90 -0.46
CA TYR A 443 -30.36 -7.02 -1.43
C TYR A 443 -30.45 -5.59 -0.91
N VAL A 444 -29.34 -4.96 -0.69
CA VAL A 444 -29.25 -3.59 -0.17
C VAL A 444 -29.22 -2.61 -1.34
N MET A 445 -29.86 -1.46 -1.20
CA MET A 445 -29.90 -0.45 -2.23
C MET A 445 -28.91 0.68 -1.94
N TYR A 446 -28.40 1.36 -2.98
CA TYR A 446 -27.54 2.54 -2.85
C TYR A 446 -28.25 3.70 -2.15
N GLY A 447 -29.57 3.83 -2.33
CA GLY A 447 -30.35 4.88 -1.73
C GLY A 447 -31.77 4.43 -1.41
N ALA A 448 -32.46 5.22 -0.57
CA ALA A 448 -33.84 4.94 -0.20
C ALA A 448 -34.80 5.24 -1.36
N VAL A 449 -35.70 4.31 -1.62
CA VAL A 449 -36.78 4.48 -2.59
C VAL A 449 -38.07 4.78 -1.85
N LYS A 450 -38.64 5.94 -2.07
CA LYS A 450 -39.98 6.30 -1.52
C LYS A 450 -41.06 5.63 -2.35
N CYS A 451 -41.77 4.66 -1.77
CA CYS A 451 -42.80 3.90 -2.46
C CYS A 451 -43.93 3.46 -1.52
N ARG A 452 -45.10 3.24 -2.09
CA ARG A 452 -46.24 2.58 -1.45
C ARG A 452 -46.49 1.20 -2.03
N TYR A 453 -46.20 1.00 -3.33
CA TYR A 453 -46.43 -0.26 -4.01
C TYR A 453 -45.11 -0.85 -4.47
N ILE A 454 -44.96 -2.17 -4.32
CA ILE A 454 -43.83 -2.93 -4.84
C ILE A 454 -44.38 -4.04 -5.74
N LYS A 455 -43.90 -4.11 -6.98
CA LYS A 455 -44.19 -5.21 -7.90
C LYS A 455 -42.93 -6.07 -8.07
N ALA A 456 -43.11 -7.37 -7.96
CA ALA A 456 -42.06 -8.35 -8.29
C ALA A 456 -42.46 -9.14 -9.54
N GLU A 457 -41.51 -9.25 -10.46
CA GLU A 457 -41.60 -10.16 -11.62
C GLU A 457 -40.52 -11.21 -11.45
N MET A 458 -40.94 -12.47 -11.36
CA MET A 458 -40.06 -13.60 -11.04
C MET A 458 -39.86 -14.50 -12.26
N LYS A 459 -38.59 -14.91 -12.49
CA LYS A 459 -38.26 -16.05 -13.36
C LYS A 459 -38.12 -17.31 -12.49
N LEU A 460 -38.76 -18.39 -12.91
CA LEU A 460 -38.79 -19.63 -12.16
C LEU A 460 -37.73 -20.60 -12.69
N ASP A 461 -37.01 -21.29 -11.80
CA ASP A 461 -36.05 -22.32 -12.18
C ASP A 461 -36.77 -23.62 -12.51
N THR A 462 -36.99 -23.82 -13.79
CA THR A 462 -37.65 -25.03 -14.31
C THR A 462 -36.80 -26.31 -14.14
N ASN A 463 -35.53 -26.17 -13.77
CA ASN A 463 -34.61 -27.28 -13.51
C ASN A 463 -34.49 -27.62 -12.02
N SER A 464 -35.14 -26.87 -11.13
CA SER A 464 -35.08 -27.15 -9.69
C SER A 464 -35.78 -28.49 -9.36
N TRP A 465 -35.31 -29.15 -8.28
CA TRP A 465 -35.97 -30.36 -7.78
C TRP A 465 -37.42 -30.11 -7.37
N ALA A 466 -37.71 -28.94 -6.82
CA ALA A 466 -39.06 -28.55 -6.42
C ALA A 466 -40.01 -28.44 -7.62
N TRP A 467 -39.53 -28.02 -8.79
CA TRP A 467 -40.28 -28.00 -10.04
C TRP A 467 -40.71 -29.42 -10.49
N SER A 468 -39.87 -30.42 -10.25
CA SER A 468 -40.13 -31.79 -10.66
C SER A 468 -41.19 -32.51 -9.82
N TYR A 469 -41.42 -32.06 -8.57
CA TYR A 469 -42.48 -32.60 -7.69
C TYR A 469 -43.90 -32.00 -7.91
N GLY A 470 -44.03 -31.17 -8.92
CA GLY A 470 -45.31 -30.68 -9.41
C GLY A 470 -45.82 -29.46 -8.65
N SER A 471 -45.85 -28.34 -9.26
CA SER A 471 -46.62 -27.14 -8.99
C SER A 471 -46.31 -26.28 -7.74
N TYR A 472 -45.24 -26.50 -7.00
CA TYR A 472 -45.04 -25.78 -5.74
C TYR A 472 -43.78 -24.92 -5.76
N ALA A 473 -43.88 -23.71 -6.33
CA ALA A 473 -42.94 -22.65 -6.01
C ALA A 473 -43.56 -21.85 -4.86
N ALA A 474 -43.01 -22.03 -3.68
CA ALA A 474 -43.53 -21.31 -2.51
C ALA A 474 -42.71 -20.04 -2.29
N ILE A 475 -43.39 -18.93 -2.09
CA ILE A 475 -42.81 -17.72 -1.50
C ILE A 475 -42.97 -17.88 0.01
N SER A 476 -41.87 -17.91 0.75
CA SER A 476 -41.90 -18.14 2.19
C SER A 476 -41.88 -16.83 3.01
N ALA A 477 -41.31 -15.74 2.46
CA ALA A 477 -41.34 -14.46 3.14
C ALA A 477 -41.12 -13.28 2.16
N LEU A 478 -41.70 -12.14 2.54
CA LEU A 478 -41.49 -10.83 1.93
C LEU A 478 -40.73 -9.94 2.92
N ASN A 479 -39.45 -9.82 2.75
CA ASN A 479 -38.57 -9.08 3.65
C ASN A 479 -38.24 -7.70 3.04
N PHE A 480 -38.95 -6.67 3.45
CA PHE A 480 -38.72 -5.29 3.06
C PHE A 480 -38.21 -4.49 4.27
N TYR A 481 -37.11 -3.73 4.07
CA TYR A 481 -36.49 -2.94 5.13
C TYR A 481 -36.65 -1.45 4.80
N PHE A 482 -37.05 -0.68 5.80
CA PHE A 482 -37.35 0.73 5.66
C PHE A 482 -36.55 1.61 6.61
N LYS A 483 -36.26 2.84 6.14
CA LYS A 483 -35.58 3.89 6.90
C LYS A 483 -36.56 4.90 7.46
#